data_8fd532304920e4dff93fe0ea1a510d60
#
_entry.id   8fd532304920e4dff93fe0ea1a510d60
#
_cell.length_a   1.000
_cell.length_b   1.000
_cell.length_c   1.000
_cell.angle_alpha   90.00
_cell.angle_beta   90.00
_cell.angle_gamma   90.00
#
_symmetry.space_group_name_H-M   'P 1'
#
loop_
_entity.id
_entity.type
_entity.pdbx_description
1 polymer ?
#
loop_
_entity_poly.entity_id
_entity_poly.type
_entity_poly.pdbx_seq_one_letter_code
_entity_poly.pdbx_strand_id
1 'polypeptide(L)'
;KIPDIVAELATFGIEALVHDPMGNPEEAYAEYKIRITPLEQLTKLDAIILAVAHREYIANVGGIFDRVRDNGVVIDVKSALPANTKPPRGIRVWSL
;
A
#
# COMPACT_ATOMS: atom_id res chain seq x y z
N LYS A 1 13.71 2.08 4.47
CA LYS A 1 12.99 2.65 3.32
C LYS A 1 11.53 2.88 3.62
N ILE A 2 10.80 1.84 4.06
CA ILE A 2 9.40 2.03 4.44
C ILE A 2 9.27 3.00 5.61
N PRO A 3 10.09 2.89 6.68
CA PRO A 3 10.01 3.88 7.76
C PRO A 3 10.22 5.31 7.27
N ASP A 4 11.10 5.51 6.30
CA ASP A 4 11.35 6.84 5.75
C ASP A 4 10.13 7.37 5.01
N ILE A 5 9.44 6.49 4.26
CA ILE A 5 8.23 6.88 3.55
C ILE A 5 7.14 7.28 4.54
N VAL A 6 6.95 6.49 5.60
CA VAL A 6 5.94 6.76 6.61
C VAL A 6 6.23 8.09 7.30
N ALA A 7 7.50 8.32 7.64
CA ALA A 7 7.89 9.57 8.31
C ALA A 7 7.66 10.77 7.39
N GLU A 8 8.00 10.65 6.12
CA GLU A 8 7.80 11.75 5.17
C GLU A 8 6.33 12.07 5.00
N LEU A 9 5.49 11.06 4.88
CA LEU A 9 4.05 11.26 4.76
C LEU A 9 3.48 11.96 5.98
N ALA A 10 4.01 11.63 7.15
CA ALA A 10 3.54 12.27 8.40
C ALA A 10 3.81 13.75 8.40
N THR A 11 4.88 14.22 7.74
CA THR A 11 5.16 15.67 7.67
C THR A 11 4.09 16.41 6.88
N PHE A 12 3.33 15.72 6.05
CA PHE A 12 2.22 16.31 5.30
C PHE A 12 0.88 16.05 5.97
N GLY A 13 0.88 15.55 7.20
CA GLY A 13 -0.35 15.25 7.91
C GLY A 13 -1.05 13.99 7.43
N ILE A 14 -0.34 13.11 6.75
CA ILE A 14 -0.93 11.88 6.23
C ILE A 14 -0.62 10.74 7.19
N GLU A 15 -1.67 10.06 7.61
CA GLU A 15 -1.53 8.86 8.43
C GLU A 15 -1.39 7.66 7.51
N ALA A 16 -0.25 6.97 7.60
CA ALA A 16 0.02 5.80 6.79
C ALA A 16 -0.26 4.53 7.60
N LEU A 17 -1.04 3.64 7.00
CA LEU A 17 -1.24 2.30 7.53
C LEU A 17 -0.30 1.38 6.75
N VAL A 18 0.37 0.47 7.45
CA VAL A 18 1.38 -0.39 6.83
C VAL A 18 0.94 -1.84 6.92
N HIS A 19 1.02 -2.54 5.82
CA HIS A 19 0.82 -3.99 5.78
C HIS A 19 2.05 -4.64 5.18
N ASP A 20 2.51 -5.74 5.80
CA ASP A 20 3.67 -6.49 5.33
C ASP A 20 3.47 -7.95 5.70
N PRO A 21 3.21 -8.83 4.73
CA PRO A 21 2.95 -10.25 5.02
C PRO A 21 4.19 -10.97 5.54
N MET A 22 5.38 -10.39 5.33
CA MET A 22 6.64 -11.00 5.78
C MET A 22 7.20 -10.34 7.02
N GLY A 23 6.59 -9.26 7.48
CA GLY A 23 7.11 -8.49 8.58
C GLY A 23 6.77 -9.08 9.94
N ASN A 24 7.60 -8.77 10.92
CA ASN A 24 7.34 -9.10 12.31
C ASN A 24 6.73 -7.87 12.98
N PRO A 25 5.44 -7.93 13.38
CA PRO A 25 4.79 -6.73 13.94
C PRO A 25 5.47 -6.20 15.20
N GLU A 26 5.99 -7.09 16.04
CA GLU A 26 6.62 -6.67 17.27
C GLU A 26 7.93 -5.94 17.00
N GLU A 27 8.73 -6.46 16.08
CA GLU A 27 9.99 -5.82 15.72
C GLU A 27 9.76 -4.46 15.06
N ALA A 28 8.77 -4.38 14.17
CA ALA A 28 8.47 -3.14 13.48
C ALA A 28 8.07 -2.05 14.47
N TYR A 29 7.26 -2.40 15.46
CA TYR A 29 6.85 -1.43 16.45
C TYR A 29 8.00 -1.05 17.37
N ALA A 30 8.79 -2.05 17.81
CA ALA A 30 9.89 -1.80 18.72
C ALA A 30 10.95 -0.91 18.10
N GLU A 31 11.27 -1.14 16.83
CA GLU A 31 12.36 -0.45 16.14
C GLU A 31 11.94 0.88 15.54
N TYR A 32 10.77 0.93 14.91
CA TYR A 32 10.35 2.08 14.11
C TYR A 32 9.05 2.70 14.56
N LYS A 33 8.40 2.15 15.57
CA LYS A 33 7.07 2.58 16.02
C LYS A 33 6.02 2.47 14.93
N ILE A 34 6.22 1.54 13.99
CA ILE A 34 5.28 1.27 12.91
C ILE A 34 4.40 0.10 13.33
N ARG A 35 3.09 0.30 13.27
CA ARG A 35 2.13 -0.77 13.53
C ARG A 35 1.74 -1.40 12.22
N ILE A 36 2.02 -2.70 12.10
CA ILE A 36 1.59 -3.44 10.92
C ILE A 36 0.09 -3.71 11.06
N THR A 37 -0.66 -3.26 10.06
CA THR A 37 -2.11 -3.33 10.07
C THR A 37 -2.57 -4.58 9.32
N PRO A 38 -3.51 -5.35 9.87
CA PRO A 38 -4.08 -6.48 9.13
C PRO A 38 -4.73 -6.02 7.84
N LEU A 39 -4.61 -6.86 6.81
CA LEU A 39 -5.07 -6.51 5.48
C LEU A 39 -6.58 -6.20 5.46
N GLU A 40 -7.37 -6.91 6.23
CA GLU A 40 -8.81 -6.72 6.25
C GLU A 40 -9.22 -5.37 6.83
N GLN A 41 -8.32 -4.67 7.50
CA GLN A 41 -8.61 -3.33 8.01
C GLN A 41 -8.25 -2.23 7.00
N LEU A 42 -7.63 -2.59 5.89
CA LEU A 42 -7.25 -1.62 4.86
C LEU A 42 -8.41 -1.50 3.87
N THR A 43 -9.31 -0.55 4.14
CA THR A 43 -10.50 -0.34 3.31
C THR A 43 -10.71 1.16 3.10
N LYS A 44 -11.35 1.49 1.98
CA LYS A 44 -11.72 2.88 1.62
C LYS A 44 -10.51 3.81 1.71
N LEU A 45 -9.37 3.33 1.30
CA LEU A 45 -8.14 4.10 1.35
C LEU A 45 -8.12 5.16 0.26
N ASP A 46 -7.53 6.30 0.57
CA ASP A 46 -7.33 7.36 -0.42
C ASP A 46 -6.29 6.94 -1.45
N ALA A 47 -5.28 6.20 -1.02
CA ALA A 47 -4.21 5.76 -1.90
C ALA A 47 -3.56 4.51 -1.31
N ILE A 48 -2.94 3.75 -2.19
CA ILE A 48 -2.07 2.64 -1.81
C ILE A 48 -0.71 2.88 -2.44
N ILE A 49 0.35 2.69 -1.65
CA ILE A 49 1.71 2.66 -2.17
C ILE A 49 2.17 1.20 -2.11
N LEU A 50 2.31 0.60 -3.29
CA LEU A 50 2.81 -0.76 -3.42
C LEU A 50 4.33 -0.69 -3.51
N ALA A 51 4.96 -0.64 -2.34
CA ALA A 51 6.41 -0.42 -2.25
C ALA A 51 7.21 -1.69 -2.48
N VAL A 52 6.66 -2.83 -2.10
CA VAL A 52 7.27 -4.14 -2.31
C VAL A 52 6.23 -5.05 -2.95
N ALA A 53 6.61 -5.69 -4.05
CA ALA A 53 5.66 -6.50 -4.83
C ALA A 53 5.62 -7.92 -4.28
N HIS A 54 5.08 -8.08 -3.08
CA HIS A 54 4.90 -9.40 -2.51
C HIS A 54 3.97 -10.23 -3.39
N ARG A 55 4.25 -11.54 -3.45
CA ARG A 55 3.50 -12.43 -4.32
C ARG A 55 2.00 -12.41 -4.03
N GLU A 56 1.64 -12.30 -2.75
CA GLU A 56 0.23 -12.29 -2.35
C GLU A 56 -0.51 -11.11 -2.97
N TYR A 57 0.14 -9.97 -3.09
CA TYR A 57 -0.49 -8.79 -3.67
C TYR A 57 -0.70 -8.97 -5.17
N ILE A 58 0.33 -9.45 -5.85
CA ILE A 58 0.27 -9.60 -7.31
C ILE A 58 -0.68 -10.72 -7.71
N ALA A 59 -0.83 -11.72 -6.86
CA ALA A 59 -1.79 -12.80 -7.10
C ALA A 59 -3.24 -12.33 -6.99
N ASN A 60 -3.47 -11.18 -6.34
CA ASN A 60 -4.83 -10.67 -6.14
C ASN A 60 -4.86 -9.17 -6.39
N VAL A 61 -4.63 -8.77 -7.63
CA VAL A 61 -4.62 -7.37 -8.03
C VAL A 61 -5.98 -6.72 -7.79
N GLY A 62 -7.07 -7.45 -8.04
CA GLY A 62 -8.41 -6.95 -7.75
C GLY A 62 -8.58 -6.58 -6.29
N GLY A 63 -7.98 -7.35 -5.39
CA GLY A 63 -8.02 -7.04 -3.96
C GLY A 63 -7.32 -5.74 -3.61
N ILE A 64 -6.26 -5.38 -4.35
CA ILE A 64 -5.61 -4.08 -4.16
C ILE A 64 -6.60 -2.96 -4.47
N PHE A 65 -7.26 -3.02 -5.62
CA PHE A 65 -8.18 -1.96 -6.02
C PHE A 65 -9.42 -1.92 -5.13
N ASP A 66 -9.86 -3.06 -4.61
CA ASP A 66 -11.02 -3.11 -3.73
C ASP A 66 -10.81 -2.33 -2.43
N ARG A 67 -9.56 -2.10 -2.04
CA ARG A 67 -9.23 -1.41 -0.80
C ARG A 67 -9.16 0.10 -0.99
N VAL A 68 -9.18 0.57 -2.22
CA VAL A 68 -9.05 2.00 -2.55
C VAL A 68 -10.43 2.56 -2.88
N ARG A 69 -10.70 3.77 -2.39
CA ARG A 69 -11.96 4.45 -2.70
C ARG A 69 -12.06 4.77 -4.18
N ASP A 70 -13.26 5.07 -4.63
CA ASP A 70 -13.48 5.55 -5.99
C ASP A 70 -12.61 6.78 -6.25
N ASN A 71 -12.02 6.83 -7.43
CA ASN A 71 -11.15 7.93 -7.86
C ASN A 71 -9.88 8.08 -7.01
N GLY A 72 -9.51 7.03 -6.28
CA GLY A 72 -8.27 7.01 -5.52
C GLY A 72 -7.05 6.75 -6.40
N VAL A 73 -5.92 6.44 -5.77
CA VAL A 73 -4.64 6.30 -6.47
C VAL A 73 -3.91 5.06 -5.95
N VAL A 74 -3.27 4.34 -6.87
CA VAL A 74 -2.32 3.28 -6.54
C VAL A 74 -0.97 3.67 -7.13
N ILE A 75 0.06 3.71 -6.28
CA ILE A 75 1.42 4.00 -6.71
C ILE A 75 2.19 2.69 -6.71
N ASP A 76 2.56 2.23 -7.90
CA ASP A 76 3.25 0.96 -8.11
C ASP A 76 4.74 1.21 -8.24
N VAL A 77 5.44 1.20 -7.11
CA VAL A 77 6.85 1.62 -7.05
C VAL A 77 7.74 0.73 -7.90
N LYS A 78 7.46 -0.56 -7.96
CA LYS A 78 8.30 -1.53 -8.68
C LYS A 78 7.77 -1.84 -10.07
N SER A 79 6.73 -1.16 -10.52
CA SER A 79 6.08 -1.46 -11.81
C SER A 79 5.72 -2.94 -11.91
N ALA A 80 5.17 -3.48 -10.83
CA ALA A 80 4.93 -4.91 -10.70
C ALA A 80 3.54 -5.32 -11.17
N LEU A 81 2.60 -4.38 -11.29
CA LEU A 81 1.27 -4.71 -11.77
C LEU A 81 1.32 -5.10 -13.24
N PRO A 82 0.50 -6.06 -13.67
CA PRO A 82 0.47 -6.45 -15.08
C PRO A 82 0.21 -5.25 -15.99
N ALA A 83 0.88 -5.24 -17.14
CA ALA A 83 0.79 -4.12 -18.08
C ALA A 83 -0.63 -3.88 -18.58
N ASN A 84 -1.44 -4.93 -18.62
CA ASN A 84 -2.82 -4.84 -19.09
C ASN A 84 -3.81 -4.55 -17.96
N THR A 85 -3.32 -4.14 -16.80
CA THR A 85 -4.20 -3.81 -15.67
C THR A 85 -5.10 -2.65 -16.03
N LYS A 86 -6.40 -2.80 -15.77
CA LYS A 86 -7.40 -1.76 -16.03
C LYS A 86 -8.01 -1.37 -14.69
N PRO A 87 -7.56 -0.23 -14.11
CA PRO A 87 -8.06 0.18 -12.80
C PRO A 87 -9.56 0.47 -12.84
N PRO A 88 -10.32 -0.05 -11.89
CA PRO A 88 -11.77 0.21 -11.85
C PRO A 88 -12.09 1.52 -11.15
N ARG A 89 -13.34 1.95 -11.27
CA ARG A 89 -13.95 3.01 -10.46
C ARG A 89 -13.16 4.31 -10.44
N GLY A 90 -12.52 4.66 -11.56
CA GLY A 90 -11.79 5.92 -11.67
C GLY A 90 -10.45 5.95 -10.94
N ILE A 91 -10.00 4.83 -10.42
CA ILE A 91 -8.71 4.74 -9.75
C ILE A 91 -7.59 4.94 -10.76
N ARG A 92 -6.58 5.71 -10.40
CA ARG A 92 -5.41 5.92 -11.23
C ARG A 92 -4.25 5.10 -10.71
N VAL A 93 -3.43 4.60 -11.63
CA VAL A 93 -2.21 3.87 -11.28
C VAL A 93 -1.02 4.65 -11.80
N TRP A 94 -0.07 4.92 -10.92
CA TRP A 94 1.21 5.54 -11.27
C TRP A 94 2.30 4.51 -11.03
N SER A 95 3.12 4.29 -12.06
CA SER A 95 4.27 3.38 -11.95
C SER A 95 5.54 4.20 -12.04
N LEU A 96 6.52 3.81 -11.26
CA LEU A 96 7.81 4.51 -11.22
C LEU A 96 8.86 3.77 -12.04
#